data_2e7cf5d55177d9523e8913a24f996336
#
_entry.id   2e7cf5d55177d9523e8913a24f996336
#
_cell.length_a   1.000
_cell.length_b   1.000
_cell.length_c   1.000
_cell.angle_alpha   90.00
_cell.angle_beta   90.00
_cell.angle_gamma   90.00
#
_symmetry.space_group_name_H-M   'P 1'
#
loop_
_entity.id
_entity.type
_entity.pdbx_description
1 polymer ?
#
loop_
_entity_poly.entity_id
_entity_poly.type
_entity_poly.pdbx_seq_one_letter_code
_entity_poly.pdbx_strand_id
1 'polypeptide(L)'
;MTRALTCKHNAQLSAGRVQSPTLAMIVNREEEIRSFKPKTYYTLGANANGYKLSWVNKDNKPRIFDEEFAKKIEGKLRNAEGQIVNIVEANKKKYSPALYDLTELQRDANKIWGYSAKQTLSIMQRLYENYKILTYPRTDSRYITTDIVATIPDRLKAIAIGEYRATADALLKTKINGHKGFEDNSKVSDHHAIIPTEQKPNLALLSSEERKIYDLVVKRFLSVMLPPFEYVQTTIEANVEGERLIAKGKVVKSKGWKKLYDHLEEDNCEDDIKEQVLPKVNKGDKVSLTKIELKTGQTKAPARFTEATLLSAMENPHKYINVGKEAAKTLGETGGLGTVATRADIIEKLFNSFVIEKKGKEIVPTSKGKQLIELVPADLKSPLLTAKWEKQLDEIAKGKRNDHGFIKDMKNYSVALVEDVKSANSKFVHDNKTGKKCPNCGKYLLEVKGKNGTMNVCQDRECGYRESVSRITNARCPECKKKLEIRGQGEGKIYVCTGTNCNFREKASSFEKRFDKKGKVDKRETQRIMAKMKKEAEKEAMEDNPFAALLGNMKFDNK
;
A
#
# COMPACT_ATOMS: atom_id res chain seq x y z
N MET A 1 5.15 1.62 -28.97
CA MET A 1 6.13 2.09 -27.96
C MET A 1 6.95 0.96 -27.35
N THR A 2 6.37 0.06 -26.54
CA THR A 2 7.10 -1.08 -25.89
C THR A 2 7.95 -1.87 -26.88
N ARG A 3 7.38 -2.26 -28.04
CA ARG A 3 8.11 -3.01 -29.07
C ARG A 3 9.27 -2.19 -29.66
N ALA A 4 9.06 -0.90 -29.95
CA ALA A 4 10.11 -0.02 -30.49
C ALA A 4 11.30 0.09 -29.54
N LEU A 5 11.06 0.37 -28.23
CA LEU A 5 12.11 0.40 -27.20
C LEU A 5 12.84 -0.94 -27.09
N THR A 6 12.08 -2.04 -27.03
CA THR A 6 12.65 -3.38 -26.89
C THR A 6 13.53 -3.77 -28.08
N CYS A 7 13.11 -3.49 -29.31
CA CYS A 7 13.89 -3.79 -30.50
C CYS A 7 15.12 -2.89 -30.59
N LYS A 8 14.98 -1.58 -30.42
CA LYS A 8 16.11 -0.63 -30.52
C LYS A 8 17.20 -0.92 -29.49
N HIS A 9 16.84 -1.22 -28.24
CA HIS A 9 17.80 -1.36 -27.16
C HIS A 9 18.16 -2.82 -26.84
N ASN A 10 17.59 -3.78 -27.58
CA ASN A 10 17.75 -5.22 -27.33
C ASN A 10 17.54 -5.61 -25.85
N ALA A 11 16.56 -4.96 -25.19
CA ALA A 11 16.24 -5.13 -23.79
C ALA A 11 14.72 -5.17 -23.60
N GLN A 12 14.23 -5.98 -22.66
CA GLN A 12 12.80 -6.03 -22.33
C GLN A 12 12.38 -4.74 -21.61
N LEU A 13 11.98 -3.73 -22.38
CA LEU A 13 11.56 -2.42 -21.90
C LEU A 13 10.06 -2.24 -22.17
N SER A 14 9.27 -2.12 -21.11
CA SER A 14 7.82 -1.94 -21.20
C SER A 14 7.46 -0.51 -20.84
N ALA A 15 6.78 0.19 -21.75
CA ALA A 15 6.28 1.54 -21.53
C ALA A 15 4.79 1.62 -21.85
N GLY A 16 4.07 2.52 -21.18
CA GLY A 16 2.64 2.72 -21.39
C GLY A 16 2.11 3.90 -20.58
N ARG A 17 0.93 4.40 -20.99
CA ARG A 17 0.32 5.64 -20.46
C ARG A 17 0.06 5.67 -18.94
N VAL A 18 0.03 4.51 -18.29
CA VAL A 18 -0.12 4.41 -16.81
C VAL A 18 1.17 3.94 -16.16
N GLN A 19 1.85 2.93 -16.72
CA GLN A 19 3.09 2.38 -16.18
C GLN A 19 4.22 3.40 -16.14
N SER A 20 4.41 4.15 -17.25
CA SER A 20 5.53 5.09 -17.35
C SER A 20 5.40 6.26 -16.38
N PRO A 21 4.26 6.95 -16.24
CA PRO A 21 4.13 8.00 -15.25
C PRO A 21 4.18 7.47 -13.81
N THR A 22 3.67 6.27 -13.54
CA THR A 22 3.82 5.64 -12.22
C THR A 22 5.29 5.38 -11.87
N LEU A 23 6.06 4.85 -12.81
CA LEU A 23 7.50 4.65 -12.64
C LEU A 23 8.24 5.99 -12.52
N ALA A 24 7.85 7.00 -13.30
CA ALA A 24 8.44 8.33 -13.25
C ALA A 24 8.28 8.98 -11.85
N MET A 25 7.11 8.84 -11.21
CA MET A 25 6.92 9.34 -9.83
C MET A 25 7.90 8.68 -8.85
N ILE A 26 8.16 7.38 -8.99
CA ILE A 26 9.10 6.66 -8.12
C ILE A 26 10.53 7.11 -8.38
N VAL A 27 10.92 7.28 -9.64
CA VAL A 27 12.27 7.76 -10.03
C VAL A 27 12.49 9.18 -9.54
N ASN A 28 11.53 10.09 -9.77
CA ASN A 28 11.61 11.48 -9.32
C ASN A 28 11.72 11.57 -7.80
N ARG A 29 10.98 10.75 -7.06
CA ARG A 29 11.10 10.68 -5.60
C ARG A 29 12.50 10.28 -5.15
N GLU A 30 13.14 9.35 -5.81
CA GLU A 30 14.52 8.96 -5.48
C GLU A 30 15.52 10.08 -5.82
N GLU A 31 15.29 10.85 -6.89
CA GLU A 31 16.10 12.03 -7.21
C GLU A 31 15.88 13.17 -6.18
N GLU A 32 14.63 13.41 -5.76
CA GLU A 32 14.31 14.35 -4.68
C GLU A 32 15.07 13.99 -3.39
N ILE A 33 15.07 12.70 -3.02
CA ILE A 33 15.79 12.21 -1.84
C ILE A 33 17.30 12.38 -1.99
N ARG A 34 17.84 12.06 -3.17
CA ARG A 34 19.27 12.14 -3.45
C ARG A 34 19.78 13.59 -3.46
N SER A 35 18.99 14.51 -3.98
CA SER A 35 19.32 15.92 -4.07
C SER A 35 18.98 16.72 -2.80
N PHE A 36 18.28 16.09 -1.86
CA PHE A 36 17.83 16.76 -0.65
C PHE A 36 19.01 17.19 0.23
N LYS A 37 19.01 18.47 0.62
CA LYS A 37 19.97 19.03 1.57
C LYS A 37 19.24 19.30 2.89
N PRO A 38 19.58 18.57 3.98
CA PRO A 38 18.99 18.83 5.28
C PRO A 38 19.28 20.26 5.75
N LYS A 39 18.26 20.94 6.28
CA LYS A 39 18.41 22.22 6.96
C LYS A 39 18.25 22.01 8.45
N THR A 40 19.18 22.55 9.22
CA THR A 40 19.07 22.56 10.68
C THR A 40 17.97 23.52 11.10
N TYR A 41 17.20 23.13 12.09
CA TYR A 41 16.22 23.97 12.75
C TYR A 41 16.27 23.77 14.26
N TYR A 42 15.75 24.73 14.98
CA TYR A 42 15.68 24.77 16.43
C TYR A 42 14.23 24.84 16.87
N THR A 43 13.89 24.17 17.97
CA THR A 43 12.59 24.28 18.62
C THR A 43 12.81 24.57 20.10
N LEU A 44 12.03 25.49 20.64
CA LEU A 44 12.08 25.89 22.03
C LEU A 44 10.87 25.35 22.78
N GLY A 45 11.12 24.57 23.82
CA GLY A 45 10.14 24.10 24.78
C GLY A 45 10.43 24.68 26.15
N ALA A 46 9.40 25.00 26.90
CA ALA A 46 9.51 25.47 28.28
C ALA A 46 8.54 24.70 29.20
N ASN A 47 8.95 24.40 30.41
CA ASN A 47 8.02 23.88 31.42
C ASN A 47 7.50 25.03 32.27
N ALA A 48 6.19 25.05 32.51
CA ALA A 48 5.56 26.01 33.39
C ALA A 48 4.40 25.34 34.16
N ASN A 49 4.36 25.48 35.47
CA ASN A 49 3.24 25.04 36.31
C ASN A 49 2.79 23.59 36.05
N GLY A 50 3.74 22.67 35.72
CA GLY A 50 3.48 21.24 35.48
C GLY A 50 3.08 20.86 34.06
N TYR A 51 3.04 21.78 33.11
CA TYR A 51 2.79 21.49 31.68
C TYR A 51 3.86 22.11 30.77
N LYS A 52 3.91 21.65 29.53
CA LYS A 52 4.91 22.09 28.54
C LYS A 52 4.31 23.13 27.59
N LEU A 53 5.04 24.20 27.42
CA LEU A 53 4.80 25.25 26.43
C LEU A 53 5.81 25.11 25.30
N SER A 54 5.39 25.37 24.08
CA SER A 54 6.28 25.42 22.90
C SER A 54 6.24 26.81 22.31
N TRP A 55 7.40 27.39 22.06
CA TRP A 55 7.49 28.66 21.34
C TRP A 55 6.97 28.51 19.91
N VAL A 56 6.28 29.52 19.41
CA VAL A 56 5.80 29.58 18.03
C VAL A 56 5.99 30.99 17.45
N ASN A 57 6.24 31.03 16.14
CA ASN A 57 6.27 32.31 15.41
C ASN A 57 4.83 32.85 15.14
N LYS A 58 4.72 33.95 14.42
CA LYS A 58 3.44 34.60 14.06
C LYS A 58 2.50 33.66 13.27
N ASP A 59 3.06 32.70 12.52
CA ASP A 59 2.33 31.72 11.71
C ASP A 59 2.02 30.41 12.48
N ASN A 60 2.17 30.38 13.79
CA ASN A 60 2.02 29.19 14.66
C ASN A 60 3.02 28.07 14.35
N LYS A 61 4.18 28.37 13.75
CA LYS A 61 5.22 27.39 13.45
C LYS A 61 6.28 27.38 14.54
N PRO A 62 6.65 26.21 15.11
CA PRO A 62 7.61 26.12 16.22
C PRO A 62 9.06 26.03 15.76
N ARG A 63 9.35 26.00 14.45
CA ARG A 63 10.70 25.83 13.92
C ARG A 63 11.37 27.14 13.64
N ILE A 64 12.58 27.32 14.17
CA ILE A 64 13.48 28.44 13.96
C ILE A 64 14.66 27.94 13.12
N PHE A 65 15.00 28.61 12.02
CA PHE A 65 16.10 28.22 11.14
C PHE A 65 17.38 29.03 11.38
N ASP A 66 17.33 29.99 12.27
CA ASP A 66 18.45 30.85 12.67
C ASP A 66 18.88 30.49 14.10
N GLU A 67 20.14 30.10 14.26
CA GLU A 67 20.69 29.68 15.55
C GLU A 67 20.83 30.83 16.54
N GLU A 68 21.32 31.99 16.08
CA GLU A 68 21.54 33.14 16.94
C GLU A 68 20.19 33.67 17.47
N PHE A 69 19.19 33.71 16.59
CA PHE A 69 17.85 34.07 16.98
C PHE A 69 17.24 33.06 17.97
N ALA A 70 17.47 31.77 17.78
CA ALA A 70 16.99 30.74 18.72
C ALA A 70 17.65 30.90 20.11
N LYS A 71 18.96 31.12 20.16
CA LYS A 71 19.70 31.34 21.41
C LYS A 71 19.29 32.64 22.09
N LYS A 72 18.99 33.69 21.32
CA LYS A 72 18.48 34.98 21.86
C LYS A 72 17.14 34.78 22.53
N ILE A 73 16.21 34.05 21.91
CA ILE A 73 14.91 33.73 22.52
C ILE A 73 15.10 32.86 23.76
N GLU A 74 15.95 31.84 23.70
CA GLU A 74 16.27 31.00 24.86
C GLU A 74 16.75 31.86 26.03
N GLY A 75 17.67 32.81 25.79
CA GLY A 75 18.20 33.70 26.81
C GLY A 75 17.10 34.58 27.43
N LYS A 76 16.20 35.15 26.62
CA LYS A 76 15.04 35.93 27.08
C LYS A 76 14.10 35.14 27.97
N LEU A 77 13.88 33.86 27.64
CA LEU A 77 12.89 33.04 28.32
C LEU A 77 13.42 32.37 29.61
N ARG A 78 14.73 32.44 29.87
CA ARG A 78 15.34 31.84 31.09
C ARG A 78 14.84 32.54 32.33
N ASN A 79 14.17 31.77 33.21
CA ASN A 79 13.59 32.23 34.46
C ASN A 79 12.65 33.44 34.27
N ALA A 80 12.10 33.57 33.07
CA ALA A 80 11.20 34.66 32.76
C ALA A 80 9.78 34.36 33.27
N GLU A 81 9.08 35.42 33.61
CA GLU A 81 7.66 35.37 33.97
C GLU A 81 6.84 35.99 32.84
N GLY A 82 5.65 35.50 32.67
CA GLY A 82 4.68 35.98 31.72
C GLY A 82 3.26 35.74 32.21
N GLN A 83 2.33 35.81 31.28
CA GLN A 83 0.93 35.57 31.61
C GLN A 83 0.21 34.87 30.48
N ILE A 84 -0.85 34.16 30.83
CA ILE A 84 -1.76 33.55 29.86
C ILE A 84 -2.58 34.63 29.20
N VAL A 85 -2.40 34.81 27.89
CA VAL A 85 -3.09 35.83 27.11
C VAL A 85 -4.38 35.31 26.49
N ASN A 86 -4.42 34.02 26.19
CA ASN A 86 -5.58 33.43 25.55
C ASN A 86 -5.73 31.93 25.90
N ILE A 87 -6.99 31.49 26.01
CA ILE A 87 -7.35 30.07 26.17
C ILE A 87 -8.51 29.79 25.22
N VAL A 88 -8.29 28.80 24.34
CA VAL A 88 -9.31 28.36 23.39
C VAL A 88 -9.66 26.93 23.67
N GLU A 89 -10.90 26.68 24.03
CA GLU A 89 -11.47 25.34 24.15
C GLU A 89 -12.41 25.07 22.98
N ALA A 90 -12.15 23.98 22.27
CA ALA A 90 -12.95 23.57 21.14
C ALA A 90 -13.42 22.12 21.29
N ASN A 91 -14.73 21.94 21.25
CA ASN A 91 -15.32 20.60 21.13
C ASN A 91 -15.10 20.12 19.71
N LYS A 92 -14.36 19.04 19.56
CA LYS A 92 -14.04 18.41 18.26
C LYS A 92 -14.76 17.08 18.13
N LYS A 93 -15.30 16.85 16.93
CA LYS A 93 -15.92 15.57 16.54
C LYS A 93 -15.18 15.02 15.35
N LYS A 94 -14.74 13.76 15.44
CA LYS A 94 -14.12 13.05 14.31
C LYS A 94 -15.02 11.88 13.94
N TYR A 95 -15.67 11.99 12.80
CA TYR A 95 -16.49 10.92 12.24
C TYR A 95 -15.61 9.77 11.75
N SER A 96 -16.20 8.58 11.63
CA SER A 96 -15.48 7.45 11.05
C SER A 96 -15.10 7.75 9.59
N PRO A 97 -14.01 7.17 9.07
CA PRO A 97 -13.80 7.16 7.64
C PRO A 97 -14.98 6.50 6.93
N ALA A 98 -15.26 6.88 5.68
CA ALA A 98 -16.29 6.24 4.86
C ALA A 98 -15.98 4.75 4.65
N LEU A 99 -16.94 4.00 4.12
CA LEU A 99 -16.79 2.59 3.78
C LEU A 99 -15.57 2.34 2.87
N TYR A 100 -15.18 1.11 2.70
CA TYR A 100 -14.05 0.76 1.84
C TYR A 100 -14.45 0.71 0.36
N ASP A 101 -13.67 1.40 -0.48
CA ASP A 101 -13.39 0.99 -1.84
C ASP A 101 -12.18 0.03 -1.84
N LEU A 102 -11.85 -0.53 -3.00
CA LEU A 102 -10.70 -1.44 -3.11
C LEU A 102 -9.38 -0.74 -2.77
N THR A 103 -9.16 0.48 -3.24
CA THR A 103 -7.90 1.21 -3.06
C THR A 103 -7.64 1.52 -1.59
N GLU A 104 -8.66 1.96 -0.85
CA GLU A 104 -8.52 2.26 0.58
C GLU A 104 -8.27 0.99 1.41
N LEU A 105 -8.96 -0.11 1.08
CA LEU A 105 -8.71 -1.40 1.72
C LEU A 105 -7.29 -1.90 1.47
N GLN A 106 -6.78 -1.78 0.23
CA GLN A 106 -5.40 -2.12 -0.11
C GLN A 106 -4.40 -1.26 0.66
N ARG A 107 -4.67 0.04 0.83
CA ARG A 107 -3.84 0.96 1.61
C ARG A 107 -3.75 0.54 3.07
N ASP A 108 -4.88 0.28 3.71
CA ASP A 108 -4.91 -0.09 5.12
C ASP A 108 -4.26 -1.47 5.35
N ALA A 109 -4.54 -2.46 4.51
CA ALA A 109 -3.90 -3.77 4.56
C ALA A 109 -2.36 -3.69 4.38
N ASN A 110 -1.89 -2.80 3.51
CA ASN A 110 -0.45 -2.57 3.31
C ASN A 110 0.19 -1.86 4.52
N LYS A 111 -0.46 -0.82 5.07
CA LYS A 111 0.04 -0.10 6.25
C LYS A 111 0.18 -1.04 7.46
N ILE A 112 -0.86 -1.84 7.74
CA ILE A 112 -0.95 -2.66 8.96
C ILE A 112 -0.07 -3.91 8.83
N TRP A 113 -0.20 -4.67 7.73
CA TRP A 113 0.44 -5.98 7.59
C TRP A 113 1.48 -6.06 6.48
N GLY A 114 1.67 -5.02 5.68
CA GLY A 114 2.58 -5.03 4.52
C GLY A 114 2.05 -5.86 3.34
N TYR A 115 0.75 -6.18 3.30
CA TYR A 115 0.16 -6.91 2.17
C TYR A 115 0.28 -6.09 0.89
N SER A 116 0.62 -6.76 -0.21
CA SER A 116 0.61 -6.08 -1.51
C SER A 116 -0.81 -5.80 -1.97
N ALA A 117 -0.97 -4.81 -2.85
CA ALA A 117 -2.26 -4.50 -3.46
C ALA A 117 -2.86 -5.72 -4.17
N LYS A 118 -2.02 -6.51 -4.86
CA LYS A 118 -2.43 -7.74 -5.54
C LYS A 118 -2.84 -8.84 -4.57
N GLN A 119 -2.10 -9.02 -3.47
CA GLN A 119 -2.43 -9.98 -2.43
C GLN A 119 -3.78 -9.64 -1.79
N THR A 120 -4.00 -8.38 -1.43
CA THR A 120 -5.26 -7.90 -0.87
C THR A 120 -6.43 -8.17 -1.82
N LEU A 121 -6.28 -7.84 -3.11
CA LEU A 121 -7.31 -8.13 -4.12
C LEU A 121 -7.61 -9.62 -4.24
N SER A 122 -6.58 -10.47 -4.23
CA SER A 122 -6.76 -11.93 -4.33
C SER A 122 -7.49 -12.51 -3.12
N ILE A 123 -7.22 -11.98 -1.92
CA ILE A 123 -7.95 -12.35 -0.70
C ILE A 123 -9.40 -11.91 -0.80
N MET A 124 -9.64 -10.67 -1.22
CA MET A 124 -10.99 -10.13 -1.39
C MET A 124 -11.82 -10.94 -2.39
N GLN A 125 -11.21 -11.35 -3.52
CA GLN A 125 -11.88 -12.18 -4.50
C GLN A 125 -12.34 -13.51 -3.91
N ARG A 126 -11.52 -14.16 -3.08
CA ARG A 126 -11.94 -15.41 -2.39
C ARG A 126 -13.07 -15.16 -1.39
N LEU A 127 -13.02 -14.06 -0.62
CA LEU A 127 -14.09 -13.71 0.33
C LEU A 127 -15.42 -13.41 -0.38
N TYR A 128 -15.36 -12.87 -1.59
CA TYR A 128 -16.51 -12.61 -2.44
C TYR A 128 -17.00 -13.87 -3.19
N GLU A 129 -16.12 -14.56 -3.93
CA GLU A 129 -16.50 -15.64 -4.85
C GLU A 129 -16.76 -16.96 -4.12
N ASN A 130 -15.84 -17.36 -3.22
CA ASN A 130 -15.89 -18.66 -2.57
C ASN A 130 -16.76 -18.65 -1.31
N TYR A 131 -16.57 -17.64 -0.45
CA TYR A 131 -17.27 -17.54 0.84
C TYR A 131 -18.55 -16.69 0.77
N LYS A 132 -18.67 -15.82 -0.22
CA LYS A 132 -19.82 -14.93 -0.44
C LYS A 132 -20.17 -14.03 0.76
N ILE A 133 -19.19 -13.73 1.62
CA ILE A 133 -19.37 -12.98 2.86
C ILE A 133 -19.01 -11.50 2.75
N LEU A 134 -18.46 -11.07 1.63
CA LEU A 134 -18.24 -9.67 1.28
C LEU A 134 -18.80 -9.35 -0.09
N THR A 135 -19.10 -8.07 -0.37
CA THR A 135 -19.60 -7.60 -1.65
C THR A 135 -18.48 -7.51 -2.70
N TYR A 136 -18.82 -7.16 -3.93
CA TYR A 136 -17.91 -7.12 -5.07
C TYR A 136 -16.65 -6.29 -4.79
N PRO A 137 -15.44 -6.84 -5.01
CA PRO A 137 -14.21 -6.21 -4.56
C PRO A 137 -13.70 -5.05 -5.42
N ARG A 138 -14.07 -4.99 -6.71
CA ARG A 138 -13.51 -4.00 -7.65
C ARG A 138 -14.41 -2.78 -7.78
N THR A 139 -14.63 -2.07 -6.70
CA THR A 139 -15.41 -0.84 -6.65
C THR A 139 -14.54 0.35 -6.27
N ASP A 140 -14.86 1.51 -6.84
CA ASP A 140 -14.32 2.82 -6.48
C ASP A 140 -15.26 3.59 -5.55
N SER A 141 -16.48 3.09 -5.33
CA SER A 141 -17.42 3.72 -4.42
C SER A 141 -17.10 3.40 -2.96
N ARG A 142 -17.25 4.41 -2.12
CA ARG A 142 -17.16 4.34 -0.65
C ARG A 142 -18.52 4.55 0.01
N TYR A 143 -19.58 4.44 -0.80
CA TYR A 143 -20.96 4.70 -0.41
C TYR A 143 -21.85 3.52 -0.79
N ILE A 144 -22.99 3.43 -0.12
CA ILE A 144 -24.07 2.52 -0.47
C ILE A 144 -25.31 3.32 -0.91
N THR A 145 -26.21 2.67 -1.59
CA THR A 145 -27.49 3.25 -2.03
C THR A 145 -28.58 3.08 -0.96
N THR A 146 -29.65 3.82 -1.07
CA THR A 146 -30.77 3.81 -0.11
C THR A 146 -31.40 2.42 0.03
N ASP A 147 -31.49 1.64 -1.07
CA ASP A 147 -31.99 0.26 -1.05
C ASP A 147 -31.08 -0.67 -0.24
N ILE A 148 -29.76 -0.50 -0.33
CA ILE A 148 -28.79 -1.25 0.47
C ILE A 148 -28.90 -0.89 1.96
N VAL A 149 -29.20 0.38 2.31
CA VAL A 149 -29.44 0.77 3.70
C VAL A 149 -30.56 -0.06 4.34
N ALA A 150 -31.60 -0.37 3.59
CA ALA A 150 -32.70 -1.21 4.07
C ALA A 150 -32.26 -2.64 4.43
N THR A 151 -31.18 -3.16 3.84
CA THR A 151 -30.64 -4.51 4.12
C THR A 151 -29.66 -4.56 5.31
N ILE A 152 -29.26 -3.41 5.86
CA ILE A 152 -28.28 -3.34 6.97
C ILE A 152 -28.68 -4.22 8.17
N PRO A 153 -29.95 -4.26 8.62
CA PRO A 153 -30.32 -5.10 9.74
C PRO A 153 -30.00 -6.59 9.54
N ASP A 154 -30.20 -7.12 8.33
CA ASP A 154 -29.90 -8.54 8.04
C ASP A 154 -28.39 -8.80 7.96
N ARG A 155 -27.62 -7.85 7.44
CA ARG A 155 -26.15 -7.88 7.44
C ARG A 155 -25.61 -7.84 8.88
N LEU A 156 -26.19 -7.00 9.75
CA LEU A 156 -25.81 -6.95 11.17
C LEU A 156 -26.10 -8.27 11.88
N LYS A 157 -27.26 -8.91 11.63
CA LYS A 157 -27.57 -10.25 12.16
C LYS A 157 -26.56 -11.30 11.70
N ALA A 158 -26.14 -11.25 10.44
CA ALA A 158 -25.17 -12.18 9.88
C ALA A 158 -23.79 -12.05 10.55
N ILE A 159 -23.33 -10.82 10.81
CA ILE A 159 -22.02 -10.57 11.42
C ILE A 159 -22.04 -10.54 12.96
N ALA A 160 -23.19 -10.76 13.62
CA ALA A 160 -23.33 -10.75 15.07
C ALA A 160 -22.70 -12.00 15.72
N ILE A 161 -21.42 -12.21 15.48
CA ILE A 161 -20.62 -13.34 15.96
C ILE A 161 -19.31 -12.85 16.61
N GLY A 162 -18.77 -13.66 17.52
CA GLY A 162 -17.48 -13.38 18.16
C GLY A 162 -17.39 -11.95 18.72
N GLU A 163 -16.33 -11.25 18.41
CA GLU A 163 -16.05 -9.88 18.89
C GLU A 163 -17.02 -8.81 18.32
N TYR A 164 -17.67 -9.06 17.20
CA TYR A 164 -18.59 -8.09 16.58
C TYR A 164 -19.99 -8.10 17.21
N ARG A 165 -20.36 -9.20 17.90
CA ARG A 165 -21.72 -9.44 18.44
C ARG A 165 -22.23 -8.28 19.26
N ALA A 166 -21.48 -7.85 20.28
CA ALA A 166 -21.93 -6.80 21.18
C ALA A 166 -22.25 -5.49 20.46
N THR A 167 -21.46 -5.12 19.44
CA THR A 167 -21.70 -3.90 18.68
C THR A 167 -22.84 -4.07 17.68
N ALA A 168 -22.93 -5.21 17.00
CA ALA A 168 -24.01 -5.49 16.05
C ALA A 168 -25.38 -5.54 16.76
N ASP A 169 -25.47 -6.23 17.90
CA ASP A 169 -26.70 -6.32 18.70
C ASP A 169 -27.11 -4.95 19.27
N ALA A 170 -26.15 -4.10 19.65
CA ALA A 170 -26.45 -2.73 20.08
C ALA A 170 -27.01 -1.87 18.94
N LEU A 171 -26.45 -2.00 17.74
CA LEU A 171 -26.94 -1.29 16.54
C LEU A 171 -28.32 -1.79 16.11
N LEU A 172 -28.60 -3.09 16.19
CA LEU A 172 -29.91 -3.65 15.89
C LEU A 172 -31.04 -3.13 16.79
N LYS A 173 -30.72 -2.65 17.99
CA LYS A 173 -31.68 -2.01 18.91
C LYS A 173 -32.00 -0.56 18.55
N THR A 174 -31.26 0.02 17.60
CA THR A 174 -31.43 1.41 17.17
C THR A 174 -32.04 1.45 15.77
N LYS A 175 -32.74 2.53 15.45
CA LYS A 175 -33.17 2.77 14.08
C LYS A 175 -31.94 3.19 13.26
N ILE A 176 -31.54 2.37 12.29
CA ILE A 176 -30.44 2.69 11.39
C ILE A 176 -30.97 3.56 10.26
N ASN A 177 -30.59 4.83 10.28
CA ASN A 177 -30.88 5.77 9.19
C ASN A 177 -29.62 5.95 8.36
N GLY A 178 -29.78 5.95 7.04
CA GLY A 178 -28.73 6.38 6.14
C GLY A 178 -28.32 7.84 6.38
N HIS A 179 -27.08 8.16 6.20
CA HIS A 179 -26.59 9.53 6.26
C HIS A 179 -25.42 9.75 5.30
N LYS A 180 -25.16 11.00 4.93
CA LYS A 180 -24.14 11.41 3.94
C LYS A 180 -22.70 10.90 4.22
N GLY A 181 -22.44 10.28 5.37
CA GLY A 181 -21.16 9.67 5.69
C GLY A 181 -20.92 8.33 5.01
N PHE A 182 -21.99 7.59 4.65
CA PHE A 182 -21.90 6.28 4.00
C PHE A 182 -23.00 5.99 2.98
N GLU A 183 -24.06 6.82 2.89
CA GLU A 183 -25.15 6.70 1.92
C GLU A 183 -25.14 7.89 0.98
N ASP A 184 -25.02 7.63 -0.33
CA ASP A 184 -25.13 8.65 -1.38
C ASP A 184 -25.34 7.99 -2.74
N ASN A 185 -26.57 7.97 -3.24
CA ASN A 185 -26.91 7.36 -4.53
C ASN A 185 -26.12 7.97 -5.69
N SER A 186 -25.76 9.26 -5.61
CA SER A 186 -25.02 9.94 -6.68
C SER A 186 -23.55 9.53 -6.79
N LYS A 187 -23.02 8.87 -5.75
CA LYS A 187 -21.62 8.39 -5.65
C LYS A 187 -21.49 6.87 -5.81
N VAL A 188 -22.56 6.22 -6.20
CA VAL A 188 -22.59 4.79 -6.55
C VAL A 188 -22.94 4.69 -8.02
N SER A 189 -21.99 4.16 -8.82
CA SER A 189 -22.19 3.88 -10.24
C SER A 189 -22.66 2.43 -10.42
N ASP A 190 -21.76 1.55 -10.85
CA ASP A 190 -22.08 0.15 -11.12
C ASP A 190 -22.06 -0.71 -9.84
N HIS A 191 -21.21 -0.34 -8.86
CA HIS A 191 -21.00 -1.09 -7.63
C HIS A 191 -20.92 -0.14 -6.43
N HIS A 192 -21.57 -0.54 -5.34
CA HIS A 192 -21.44 0.15 -4.04
C HIS A 192 -20.17 -0.25 -3.30
N ALA A 193 -19.91 0.38 -2.15
CA ALA A 193 -18.78 0.09 -1.29
C ALA A 193 -18.66 -1.38 -0.88
N ILE A 194 -17.45 -1.79 -0.48
CA ILE A 194 -17.18 -3.13 0.06
C ILE A 194 -17.73 -3.21 1.48
N ILE A 195 -18.73 -4.09 1.67
CA ILE A 195 -19.40 -4.33 2.95
C ILE A 195 -19.67 -5.84 3.15
N PRO A 196 -19.95 -6.30 4.38
CA PRO A 196 -20.42 -7.66 4.61
C PRO A 196 -21.75 -7.92 3.90
N THR A 197 -21.96 -9.17 3.47
CA THR A 197 -23.25 -9.63 2.93
C THR A 197 -24.17 -10.12 4.05
N GLU A 198 -25.36 -10.56 3.70
CA GLU A 198 -26.32 -11.23 4.59
C GLU A 198 -25.92 -12.68 4.91
N GLN A 199 -24.89 -13.20 4.26
CA GLN A 199 -24.36 -14.54 4.49
C GLN A 199 -23.63 -14.62 5.82
N LYS A 200 -24.04 -15.54 6.71
CA LYS A 200 -23.37 -15.77 7.99
C LYS A 200 -21.97 -16.36 7.75
N PRO A 201 -20.90 -15.72 8.20
CA PRO A 201 -19.55 -16.21 7.98
C PRO A 201 -19.20 -17.38 8.92
N ASN A 202 -18.50 -18.38 8.41
CA ASN A 202 -17.83 -19.37 9.22
C ASN A 202 -16.34 -18.97 9.37
N LEU A 203 -16.02 -18.24 10.45
CA LEU A 203 -14.66 -17.73 10.67
C LEU A 203 -13.62 -18.85 10.84
N ALA A 204 -14.01 -20.06 11.21
CA ALA A 204 -13.07 -21.17 11.38
C ALA A 204 -12.50 -21.67 10.04
N LEU A 205 -13.25 -21.49 8.95
CA LEU A 205 -12.81 -21.87 7.61
C LEU A 205 -11.87 -20.85 6.95
N LEU A 206 -11.82 -19.63 7.47
CA LEU A 206 -11.00 -18.56 6.91
C LEU A 206 -9.54 -18.73 7.34
N SER A 207 -8.62 -18.59 6.39
CA SER A 207 -7.20 -18.44 6.70
C SER A 207 -6.95 -17.18 7.56
N SER A 208 -5.79 -17.13 8.22
CA SER A 208 -5.41 -15.95 9.01
C SER A 208 -5.43 -14.65 8.18
N GLU A 209 -5.02 -14.70 6.92
CA GLU A 209 -5.01 -13.53 6.02
C GLU A 209 -6.43 -13.11 5.63
N GLU A 210 -7.29 -14.07 5.30
CA GLU A 210 -8.70 -13.83 4.96
C GLU A 210 -9.46 -13.25 6.15
N ARG A 211 -9.22 -13.78 7.35
CA ARG A 211 -9.83 -13.27 8.58
C ARG A 211 -9.44 -11.83 8.86
N LYS A 212 -8.17 -11.46 8.64
CA LYS A 212 -7.68 -10.08 8.82
C LYS A 212 -8.36 -9.10 7.87
N ILE A 213 -8.48 -9.44 6.58
CA ILE A 213 -9.16 -8.57 5.61
C ILE A 213 -10.66 -8.47 5.91
N TYR A 214 -11.30 -9.60 6.27
CA TYR A 214 -12.69 -9.61 6.70
C TYR A 214 -12.92 -8.70 7.91
N ASP A 215 -12.05 -8.78 8.94
CA ASP A 215 -12.10 -7.95 10.13
C ASP A 215 -12.04 -6.44 9.81
N LEU A 216 -11.13 -6.02 8.93
CA LEU A 216 -11.08 -4.62 8.50
C LEU A 216 -12.41 -4.15 7.90
N VAL A 217 -13.00 -4.96 7.02
CA VAL A 217 -14.25 -4.59 6.35
C VAL A 217 -15.41 -4.52 7.35
N VAL A 218 -15.53 -5.52 8.24
CA VAL A 218 -16.58 -5.56 9.26
C VAL A 218 -16.44 -4.38 10.22
N LYS A 219 -15.25 -4.12 10.75
CA LYS A 219 -15.01 -2.99 11.65
C LYS A 219 -15.32 -1.65 10.99
N ARG A 220 -14.96 -1.47 9.73
CA ARG A 220 -15.28 -0.27 8.96
C ARG A 220 -16.79 -0.12 8.74
N PHE A 221 -17.47 -1.21 8.40
CA PHE A 221 -18.93 -1.24 8.24
C PHE A 221 -19.66 -0.88 9.54
N LEU A 222 -19.24 -1.42 10.68
CA LEU A 222 -19.79 -1.06 11.98
C LEU A 222 -19.48 0.39 12.37
N SER A 223 -18.27 0.88 12.04
CA SER A 223 -17.80 2.21 12.41
C SER A 223 -18.66 3.34 11.87
N VAL A 224 -19.14 3.22 10.62
CA VAL A 224 -19.92 4.29 9.97
C VAL A 224 -21.28 4.51 10.61
N MET A 225 -21.79 3.53 11.34
CA MET A 225 -23.07 3.60 12.07
C MET A 225 -22.90 4.02 13.53
N LEU A 226 -21.67 4.13 14.03
CA LEU A 226 -21.39 4.51 15.41
C LEU A 226 -21.24 6.03 15.57
N PRO A 227 -21.48 6.57 16.79
CA PRO A 227 -21.25 7.97 17.08
C PRO A 227 -19.81 8.42 16.78
N PRO A 228 -19.59 9.71 16.53
CA PRO A 228 -18.25 10.24 16.31
C PRO A 228 -17.36 10.08 17.55
N PHE A 229 -16.05 10.07 17.34
CA PHE A 229 -15.06 10.27 18.38
C PHE A 229 -15.11 11.74 18.82
N GLU A 230 -15.39 12.00 20.09
CA GLU A 230 -15.55 13.35 20.62
C GLU A 230 -14.48 13.66 21.67
N TYR A 231 -13.87 14.83 21.56
CA TYR A 231 -12.87 15.32 22.49
C TYR A 231 -12.89 16.85 22.58
N VAL A 232 -12.41 17.36 23.70
CA VAL A 232 -12.12 18.76 23.88
C VAL A 232 -10.64 19.00 23.57
N GLN A 233 -10.38 19.91 22.68
CA GLN A 233 -9.03 20.40 22.42
C GLN A 233 -8.88 21.76 23.10
N THR A 234 -7.96 21.85 24.07
CA THR A 234 -7.62 23.10 24.74
C THR A 234 -6.30 23.61 24.19
N THR A 235 -6.24 24.87 23.82
CA THR A 235 -5.02 25.56 23.45
C THR A 235 -4.82 26.73 24.41
N ILE A 236 -3.72 26.70 25.16
CA ILE A 236 -3.29 27.80 26.03
C ILE A 236 -2.23 28.59 25.28
N GLU A 237 -2.39 29.89 25.24
CA GLU A 237 -1.42 30.83 24.67
C GLU A 237 -0.90 31.74 25.78
N ALA A 238 0.41 31.75 25.99
CA ALA A 238 1.10 32.57 26.94
C ALA A 238 2.01 33.60 26.22
N ASN A 239 2.12 34.77 26.76
CA ASN A 239 3.10 35.76 26.39
C ASN A 239 4.14 35.89 27.50
N VAL A 240 5.40 35.67 27.18
CA VAL A 240 6.53 35.73 28.10
C VAL A 240 7.60 36.58 27.44
N GLU A 241 7.93 37.74 28.02
CA GLU A 241 8.91 38.68 27.46
C GLU A 241 8.65 39.06 25.99
N GLY A 242 7.39 39.15 25.59
CA GLY A 242 7.00 39.43 24.20
C GLY A 242 7.08 38.24 23.26
N GLU A 243 7.50 37.08 23.73
CA GLU A 243 7.54 35.84 22.97
C GLU A 243 6.25 35.04 23.18
N ARG A 244 5.80 34.37 22.14
CA ARG A 244 4.55 33.65 22.10
C ARG A 244 4.79 32.13 22.33
N LEU A 245 4.18 31.57 23.37
CA LEU A 245 4.27 30.17 23.69
C LEU A 245 2.88 29.52 23.70
N ILE A 246 2.79 28.29 23.20
CA ILE A 246 1.53 27.55 23.09
C ILE A 246 1.65 26.18 23.78
N ALA A 247 0.60 25.81 24.53
CA ALA A 247 0.38 24.45 24.98
C ALA A 247 -0.90 23.89 24.37
N LYS A 248 -0.89 22.64 23.93
CA LYS A 248 -2.06 21.92 23.41
C LYS A 248 -2.43 20.79 24.35
N GLY A 249 -3.71 20.66 24.67
CA GLY A 249 -4.26 19.57 25.46
C GLY A 249 -5.44 18.91 24.78
N LYS A 250 -5.68 17.65 25.14
CA LYS A 250 -6.79 16.85 24.61
C LYS A 250 -7.42 16.02 25.70
N VAL A 251 -8.71 16.17 25.85
CA VAL A 251 -9.52 15.36 26.78
C VAL A 251 -10.60 14.63 25.99
N VAL A 252 -10.53 13.30 25.97
CA VAL A 252 -11.50 12.47 25.26
C VAL A 252 -12.81 12.42 26.04
N LYS A 253 -13.92 12.82 25.43
CA LYS A 253 -15.29 12.74 25.97
C LYS A 253 -15.96 11.41 25.62
N SER A 254 -15.82 10.97 24.37
CA SER A 254 -16.40 9.72 23.89
C SER A 254 -15.47 9.06 22.87
N LYS A 255 -15.20 7.77 23.05
CA LYS A 255 -14.42 6.99 22.07
C LYS A 255 -15.19 6.77 20.75
N GLY A 256 -16.54 6.82 20.77
CA GLY A 256 -17.38 6.63 19.60
C GLY A 256 -16.96 5.39 18.79
N TRP A 257 -16.85 5.56 17.47
CA TRP A 257 -16.45 4.48 16.56
C TRP A 257 -15.02 3.94 16.80
N LYS A 258 -14.13 4.74 17.42
CA LYS A 258 -12.74 4.29 17.71
C LYS A 258 -12.69 3.13 18.71
N LYS A 259 -13.76 2.85 19.44
CA LYS A 259 -13.83 1.70 20.35
C LYS A 259 -13.67 0.33 19.64
N LEU A 260 -13.91 0.27 18.32
CA LEU A 260 -13.73 -0.95 17.51
C LEU A 260 -12.25 -1.25 17.17
N TYR A 261 -11.37 -0.30 17.44
CA TYR A 261 -9.96 -0.37 17.06
C TYR A 261 -9.10 -0.21 18.30
N ASP A 262 -8.78 -1.30 18.97
CA ASP A 262 -8.02 -1.30 20.24
C ASP A 262 -6.59 -0.77 20.11
N HIS A 263 -6.07 -0.68 18.90
CA HIS A 263 -4.67 -0.35 18.61
C HIS A 263 -4.50 0.67 17.48
N LEU A 264 -5.50 1.48 17.17
CA LEU A 264 -5.23 2.66 16.38
C LEU A 264 -4.36 3.57 17.26
N GLU A 265 -3.05 3.53 17.02
CA GLU A 265 -2.16 4.60 17.47
C GLU A 265 -2.87 5.92 17.20
N GLU A 266 -2.92 6.78 18.18
CA GLU A 266 -3.43 8.13 18.00
C GLU A 266 -2.75 8.68 16.78
N ASP A 267 -3.54 9.19 15.82
CA ASP A 267 -3.01 9.85 14.63
C ASP A 267 -1.81 10.68 15.08
N ASN A 268 -0.61 10.24 14.73
CA ASN A 268 0.59 11.06 14.82
C ASN A 268 0.35 12.21 13.83
N CYS A 269 -0.42 13.20 14.28
CA CYS A 269 -0.45 14.48 13.62
C CYS A 269 1.01 14.91 13.56
N GLU A 270 1.46 15.32 12.38
CA GLU A 270 2.75 15.97 12.16
C GLU A 270 2.85 17.33 12.91
N ASP A 271 2.04 17.51 13.94
CA ASP A 271 2.09 18.66 14.83
C ASP A 271 3.36 18.53 15.69
N ASP A 272 4.31 19.39 15.43
CA ASP A 272 5.55 19.52 16.21
C ASP A 272 5.28 19.81 17.72
N ILE A 273 4.03 20.11 18.09
CA ILE A 273 3.58 20.37 19.47
C ILE A 273 2.75 19.17 19.95
N LYS A 274 3.30 18.41 20.90
CA LYS A 274 2.63 17.23 21.47
C LYS A 274 1.44 17.61 22.35
N GLU A 275 0.33 16.91 22.20
CA GLU A 275 -0.83 16.99 23.09
C GLU A 275 -0.49 16.44 24.48
N GLN A 276 -1.02 17.06 25.52
CA GLN A 276 -0.81 16.69 26.93
C GLN A 276 -2.08 16.92 27.75
N VAL A 277 -2.11 16.46 28.98
CA VAL A 277 -3.15 16.83 29.94
C VAL A 277 -2.79 18.20 30.48
N LEU A 278 -3.68 19.17 30.30
CA LEU A 278 -3.49 20.54 30.77
C LEU A 278 -4.22 20.77 32.11
N PRO A 279 -3.62 21.53 33.04
CA PRO A 279 -4.32 21.97 34.23
C PRO A 279 -5.41 22.99 33.87
N LYS A 280 -6.34 23.20 34.79
CA LYS A 280 -7.29 24.33 34.68
C LYS A 280 -6.55 25.63 34.96
N VAL A 281 -6.55 26.53 34.01
CA VAL A 281 -5.94 27.85 34.12
C VAL A 281 -6.88 28.90 33.55
N ASN A 282 -6.69 30.15 33.94
CA ASN A 282 -7.50 31.29 33.52
C ASN A 282 -6.65 32.26 32.72
N LYS A 283 -7.30 33.06 31.87
CA LYS A 283 -6.66 34.20 31.22
C LYS A 283 -6.18 35.18 32.28
N GLY A 284 -4.94 35.63 32.16
CA GLY A 284 -4.28 36.51 33.12
C GLY A 284 -3.46 35.78 34.20
N ASP A 285 -3.58 34.45 34.32
CA ASP A 285 -2.76 33.67 35.26
C ASP A 285 -1.27 33.84 34.90
N LYS A 286 -0.45 33.95 35.97
CA LYS A 286 1.01 34.03 35.80
C LYS A 286 1.60 32.74 35.35
N VAL A 287 2.57 32.83 34.46
CA VAL A 287 3.34 31.71 33.91
C VAL A 287 4.80 31.92 34.26
N SER A 288 5.35 31.12 35.15
CA SER A 288 6.78 31.15 35.49
C SER A 288 7.48 29.98 34.82
N LEU A 289 8.42 30.29 33.93
CA LEU A 289 9.14 29.26 33.16
C LEU A 289 10.26 28.67 34.04
N THR A 290 10.20 27.36 34.28
CA THR A 290 11.16 26.69 35.16
C THR A 290 12.29 25.97 34.42
N LYS A 291 12.03 25.46 33.25
CA LYS A 291 13.01 24.74 32.43
C LYS A 291 12.80 25.06 30.97
N ILE A 292 13.85 25.54 30.33
CA ILE A 292 13.87 25.81 28.87
C ILE A 292 14.70 24.74 28.20
N GLU A 293 14.18 24.17 27.13
CA GLU A 293 14.85 23.16 26.30
C GLU A 293 14.96 23.65 24.86
N LEU A 294 16.14 24.03 24.44
CA LEU A 294 16.46 24.26 23.04
C LEU A 294 16.83 22.93 22.39
N LYS A 295 16.02 22.45 21.44
CA LYS A 295 16.26 21.22 20.70
C LYS A 295 16.65 21.51 19.27
N THR A 296 17.73 20.89 18.83
CA THR A 296 18.17 20.94 17.44
C THR A 296 17.59 19.77 16.67
N GLY A 297 17.07 20.05 15.49
CA GLY A 297 16.56 19.06 14.55
C GLY A 297 17.07 19.32 13.13
N GLN A 298 16.91 18.34 12.27
CA GLN A 298 17.18 18.51 10.83
C GLN A 298 15.93 18.16 10.04
N THR A 299 15.66 18.93 8.99
CA THR A 299 14.60 18.60 8.03
C THR A 299 14.94 17.25 7.38
N LYS A 300 13.92 16.43 7.11
CA LYS A 300 14.08 15.12 6.52
C LYS A 300 13.69 15.16 5.05
N ALA A 301 14.36 14.35 4.23
CA ALA A 301 13.95 14.10 2.86
C ALA A 301 12.52 13.52 2.82
N PRO A 302 11.79 13.72 1.72
CA PRO A 302 10.49 13.07 1.57
C PRO A 302 10.65 11.55 1.65
N ALA A 303 9.69 10.87 2.26
CA ALA A 303 9.72 9.41 2.39
C ALA A 303 9.58 8.74 1.01
N ARG A 304 10.25 7.59 0.84
CA ARG A 304 10.02 6.73 -0.32
C ARG A 304 8.60 6.22 -0.34
N PHE A 305 8.14 5.84 -1.52
CA PHE A 305 6.83 5.22 -1.64
C PHE A 305 6.79 3.83 -1.00
N THR A 306 5.71 3.53 -0.30
CA THR A 306 5.22 2.18 -0.03
C THR A 306 4.14 1.85 -1.06
N GLU A 307 3.64 0.61 -1.13
CA GLU A 307 2.51 0.34 -2.02
C GLU A 307 1.27 1.18 -1.64
N ALA A 308 1.03 1.40 -0.35
CA ALA A 308 -0.07 2.24 0.12
C ALA A 308 0.04 3.69 -0.39
N THR A 309 1.22 4.32 -0.24
CA THR A 309 1.43 5.70 -0.67
C THR A 309 1.53 5.82 -2.20
N LEU A 310 2.01 4.77 -2.89
CA LEU A 310 2.01 4.72 -4.35
C LEU A 310 0.59 4.63 -4.92
N LEU A 311 -0.29 3.82 -4.33
CA LEU A 311 -1.71 3.80 -4.68
C LEU A 311 -2.35 5.18 -4.50
N SER A 312 -2.03 5.90 -3.40
CA SER A 312 -2.49 7.27 -3.19
C SER A 312 -1.96 8.24 -4.25
N ALA A 313 -0.70 8.05 -4.68
CA ALA A 313 -0.11 8.87 -5.74
C ALA A 313 -0.71 8.56 -7.12
N MET A 314 -1.04 7.31 -7.40
CA MET A 314 -1.74 6.93 -8.64
C MET A 314 -3.16 7.49 -8.69
N GLU A 315 -3.86 7.51 -7.56
CA GLU A 315 -5.21 8.06 -7.46
C GLU A 315 -5.23 9.60 -7.54
N ASN A 316 -4.27 10.26 -6.90
CA ASN A 316 -4.17 11.72 -6.83
C ASN A 316 -2.79 12.21 -7.28
N PRO A 317 -2.38 12.01 -8.54
CA PRO A 317 -1.02 12.30 -8.99
C PRO A 317 -0.66 13.79 -8.90
N HIS A 318 -1.65 14.69 -8.96
CA HIS A 318 -1.44 16.13 -8.82
C HIS A 318 -0.85 16.56 -7.45
N LYS A 319 -0.97 15.73 -6.41
CA LYS A 319 -0.36 15.99 -5.09
C LYS A 319 1.14 15.65 -5.05
N TYR A 320 1.64 14.94 -6.03
CA TYR A 320 2.99 14.37 -6.07
C TYR A 320 3.84 14.91 -7.23
N ILE A 321 3.22 15.65 -8.13
CA ILE A 321 3.89 16.31 -9.27
C ILE A 321 3.52 17.79 -9.29
N ASN A 322 4.47 18.62 -9.68
CA ASN A 322 4.21 20.05 -9.81
C ASN A 322 3.51 20.33 -11.15
N VAL A 323 2.21 20.58 -11.10
CA VAL A 323 1.38 20.88 -12.27
C VAL A 323 0.54 22.14 -12.01
N GLY A 324 0.22 22.87 -13.07
CA GLY A 324 -0.65 24.04 -12.96
C GLY A 324 -2.07 23.66 -12.44
N LYS A 325 -2.79 24.66 -11.92
CA LYS A 325 -4.12 24.48 -11.30
C LYS A 325 -5.13 23.76 -12.20
N GLU A 326 -5.17 24.10 -13.49
CA GLU A 326 -6.07 23.50 -14.47
C GLU A 326 -5.75 22.01 -14.71
N ALA A 327 -4.47 21.70 -14.86
CA ALA A 327 -3.99 20.34 -14.99
C ALA A 327 -4.28 19.48 -13.75
N ALA A 328 -4.11 20.05 -12.55
CA ALA A 328 -4.44 19.42 -11.28
C ALA A 328 -5.93 19.10 -11.18
N LYS A 329 -6.79 20.02 -11.64
CA LYS A 329 -8.25 19.82 -11.71
C LYS A 329 -8.59 18.66 -12.64
N THR A 330 -8.07 18.65 -13.86
CA THR A 330 -8.30 17.57 -14.83
C THR A 330 -7.85 16.20 -14.30
N LEU A 331 -6.68 16.11 -13.66
CA LEU A 331 -6.19 14.89 -13.03
C LEU A 331 -7.10 14.39 -11.90
N GLY A 332 -7.70 15.30 -11.13
CA GLY A 332 -8.66 14.97 -10.09
C GLY A 332 -9.99 14.44 -10.65
N GLU A 333 -10.48 15.05 -11.73
CA GLU A 333 -11.75 14.68 -12.39
C GLU A 333 -11.68 13.33 -13.13
N THR A 334 -10.50 12.92 -13.60
CA THR A 334 -10.32 11.69 -14.39
C THR A 334 -9.91 10.47 -13.57
N GLY A 335 -9.95 10.53 -12.24
CA GLY A 335 -9.65 9.40 -11.35
C GLY A 335 -8.17 8.98 -11.30
N GLY A 336 -7.26 9.83 -11.81
CA GLY A 336 -5.82 9.64 -11.73
C GLY A 336 -5.25 8.63 -12.71
N LEU A 337 -4.25 7.86 -12.27
CA LEU A 337 -3.52 6.87 -13.07
C LEU A 337 -4.08 5.47 -12.86
N GLY A 338 -4.71 4.92 -13.89
CA GLY A 338 -5.36 3.61 -13.87
C GLY A 338 -6.63 3.59 -13.03
N THR A 339 -7.43 2.57 -13.27
CA THR A 339 -8.67 2.32 -12.51
C THR A 339 -8.38 1.53 -11.23
N VAL A 340 -9.32 1.51 -10.30
CA VAL A 340 -9.25 0.69 -9.07
C VAL A 340 -8.92 -0.77 -9.40
N ALA A 341 -9.50 -1.31 -10.48
CA ALA A 341 -9.29 -2.69 -10.89
C ALA A 341 -7.88 -2.96 -11.44
N THR A 342 -7.18 -1.95 -11.97
CA THR A 342 -5.92 -2.12 -12.71
C THR A 342 -4.68 -1.68 -11.94
N ARG A 343 -4.78 -0.81 -10.93
CA ARG A 343 -3.63 -0.27 -10.18
C ARG A 343 -2.74 -1.36 -9.58
N ALA A 344 -3.35 -2.38 -8.96
CA ALA A 344 -2.62 -3.50 -8.38
C ALA A 344 -1.79 -4.27 -9.42
N ASP A 345 -2.38 -4.55 -10.58
CA ASP A 345 -1.71 -5.27 -11.68
C ASP A 345 -0.60 -4.45 -12.32
N ILE A 346 -0.76 -3.12 -12.37
CA ILE A 346 0.27 -2.20 -12.87
C ILE A 346 1.47 -2.19 -11.93
N ILE A 347 1.25 -2.07 -10.62
CA ILE A 347 2.33 -2.13 -9.62
C ILE A 347 3.04 -3.48 -9.69
N GLU A 348 2.30 -4.58 -9.73
CA GLU A 348 2.87 -5.92 -9.88
C GLU A 348 3.68 -6.06 -11.17
N LYS A 349 3.20 -5.51 -12.28
CA LYS A 349 3.91 -5.50 -13.57
C LYS A 349 5.21 -4.73 -13.50
N LEU A 350 5.28 -3.61 -12.79
CA LEU A 350 6.52 -2.87 -12.58
C LEU A 350 7.54 -3.71 -11.80
N PHE A 351 7.12 -4.44 -10.75
CA PHE A 351 7.99 -5.39 -10.04
C PHE A 351 8.44 -6.55 -10.94
N ASN A 352 7.51 -7.18 -11.65
CA ASN A 352 7.79 -8.32 -12.53
C ASN A 352 8.68 -7.95 -13.74
N SER A 353 8.67 -6.67 -14.13
CA SER A 353 9.56 -6.13 -15.16
C SER A 353 10.93 -5.73 -14.63
N PHE A 354 11.17 -5.87 -13.32
CA PHE A 354 12.40 -5.50 -12.63
C PHE A 354 12.80 -4.03 -12.83
N VAL A 355 11.82 -3.13 -12.95
CA VAL A 355 12.07 -1.68 -13.02
C VAL A 355 11.95 -1.02 -11.66
N ILE A 356 11.30 -1.68 -10.70
CA ILE A 356 11.25 -1.32 -9.28
C ILE A 356 11.54 -2.55 -8.41
N GLU A 357 11.98 -2.32 -7.18
CA GLU A 357 12.21 -3.37 -6.18
C GLU A 357 11.76 -2.90 -4.78
N LYS A 358 11.55 -3.86 -3.86
CA LYS A 358 11.28 -3.56 -2.45
C LYS A 358 12.56 -3.53 -1.64
N LYS A 359 12.73 -2.47 -0.82
CA LYS A 359 13.69 -2.40 0.28
C LYS A 359 12.92 -2.29 1.60
N GLY A 360 12.69 -3.44 2.25
CA GLY A 360 11.76 -3.52 3.38
C GLY A 360 10.32 -3.25 2.94
N LYS A 361 9.69 -2.20 3.48
CA LYS A 361 8.35 -1.74 3.08
C LYS A 361 8.39 -0.71 1.94
N GLU A 362 9.56 -0.15 1.63
CA GLU A 362 9.74 0.91 0.65
C GLU A 362 9.93 0.38 -0.76
N ILE A 363 9.50 1.15 -1.74
CA ILE A 363 9.68 0.90 -3.17
C ILE A 363 10.79 1.81 -3.69
N VAL A 364 11.76 1.23 -4.36
CA VAL A 364 12.86 1.97 -5.00
C VAL A 364 12.96 1.61 -6.48
N PRO A 365 13.37 2.55 -7.35
CA PRO A 365 13.62 2.25 -8.76
C PRO A 365 14.94 1.48 -8.88
N THR A 366 14.96 0.48 -9.75
CA THR A 366 16.20 -0.18 -10.17
C THR A 366 16.96 0.71 -11.17
N SER A 367 18.21 0.37 -11.48
CA SER A 367 18.94 1.03 -12.57
C SER A 367 18.20 0.88 -13.91
N LYS A 368 17.64 -0.30 -14.19
CA LYS A 368 16.78 -0.51 -15.37
C LYS A 368 15.58 0.44 -15.39
N GLY A 369 14.95 0.68 -14.24
CA GLY A 369 13.81 1.60 -14.12
C GLY A 369 14.21 3.05 -14.39
N LYS A 370 15.34 3.51 -13.85
CA LYS A 370 15.87 4.85 -14.08
C LYS A 370 16.18 5.07 -15.56
N GLN A 371 16.95 4.15 -16.18
CA GLN A 371 17.26 4.22 -17.59
C GLN A 371 16.01 4.18 -18.47
N LEU A 372 15.00 3.34 -18.14
CA LEU A 372 13.75 3.31 -18.88
C LEU A 372 13.06 4.68 -18.89
N ILE A 373 13.04 5.38 -17.76
CA ILE A 373 12.45 6.73 -17.69
C ILE A 373 13.27 7.74 -18.51
N GLU A 374 14.57 7.61 -18.60
CA GLU A 374 15.37 8.46 -19.49
C GLU A 374 15.04 8.23 -20.97
N LEU A 375 14.78 6.98 -21.36
CA LEU A 375 14.49 6.56 -22.74
C LEU A 375 13.06 6.84 -23.21
N VAL A 376 12.12 6.98 -22.27
CA VAL A 376 10.70 7.21 -22.59
C VAL A 376 10.48 8.70 -22.91
N PRO A 377 9.74 9.06 -23.97
CA PRO A 377 9.37 10.45 -24.27
C PRO A 377 8.70 11.18 -23.12
N ALA A 378 8.92 12.48 -23.01
CA ALA A 378 8.47 13.30 -21.89
C ALA A 378 6.95 13.22 -21.65
N ASP A 379 6.16 13.26 -22.71
CA ASP A 379 4.69 13.20 -22.63
C ASP A 379 4.20 11.91 -21.98
N LEU A 380 4.82 10.78 -22.31
CA LEU A 380 4.43 9.48 -21.80
C LEU A 380 4.85 9.27 -20.32
N LYS A 381 5.77 10.09 -19.80
CA LYS A 381 6.15 10.13 -18.39
C LYS A 381 5.14 10.93 -17.55
N SER A 382 4.38 11.80 -18.22
CA SER A 382 3.45 12.72 -17.55
C SER A 382 2.07 12.07 -17.34
N PRO A 383 1.49 12.17 -16.14
CA PRO A 383 0.10 11.79 -15.92
C PRO A 383 -0.90 12.61 -16.75
N LEU A 384 -0.50 13.80 -17.20
CA LEU A 384 -1.39 14.71 -17.95
C LEU A 384 -1.86 14.13 -19.28
N LEU A 385 -1.00 13.36 -19.96
CA LEU A 385 -1.39 12.68 -21.19
C LEU A 385 -2.54 11.72 -20.94
N THR A 386 -2.45 10.93 -19.87
CA THR A 386 -3.51 9.99 -19.47
C THR A 386 -4.79 10.73 -19.12
N ALA A 387 -4.70 11.80 -18.32
CA ALA A 387 -5.87 12.61 -17.96
C ALA A 387 -6.55 13.23 -19.19
N LYS A 388 -5.76 13.76 -20.14
CA LYS A 388 -6.29 14.30 -21.40
C LYS A 388 -7.06 13.24 -22.19
N TRP A 389 -6.52 12.04 -22.29
CA TRP A 389 -7.17 10.96 -23.03
C TRP A 389 -8.42 10.42 -22.31
N GLU A 390 -8.38 10.26 -20.98
CA GLU A 390 -9.56 9.85 -20.21
C GLU A 390 -10.69 10.88 -20.33
N LYS A 391 -10.37 12.19 -20.31
CA LYS A 391 -11.36 13.25 -20.54
C LYS A 391 -11.99 13.15 -21.94
N GLN A 392 -11.19 12.90 -22.97
CA GLN A 392 -11.69 12.72 -24.33
C GLN A 392 -12.59 11.47 -24.46
N LEU A 393 -12.20 10.37 -23.78
CA LEU A 393 -13.01 9.14 -23.75
C LEU A 393 -14.35 9.37 -23.02
N ASP A 394 -14.35 10.12 -21.92
CA ASP A 394 -15.58 10.52 -21.22
C ASP A 394 -16.50 11.40 -22.10
N GLU A 395 -15.91 12.34 -22.85
CA GLU A 395 -16.65 13.16 -23.83
C GLU A 395 -17.27 12.29 -24.94
N ILE A 396 -16.57 11.26 -25.42
CA ILE A 396 -17.09 10.31 -26.40
C ILE A 396 -18.23 9.47 -25.81
N ALA A 397 -18.04 8.95 -24.59
CA ALA A 397 -19.06 8.17 -23.89
C ALA A 397 -20.36 8.97 -23.65
N LYS A 398 -20.23 10.28 -23.45
CA LYS A 398 -21.37 11.21 -23.30
C LYS A 398 -21.94 11.72 -24.64
N GLY A 399 -21.46 11.23 -25.77
CA GLY A 399 -21.89 11.67 -27.10
C GLY A 399 -21.47 13.10 -27.49
N LYS A 400 -20.56 13.73 -26.72
CA LYS A 400 -20.09 15.11 -26.95
C LYS A 400 -18.94 15.20 -27.94
N ARG A 401 -18.30 14.08 -28.28
CA ARG A 401 -17.15 14.00 -29.17
C ARG A 401 -17.26 12.77 -30.06
N ASN A 402 -16.77 12.89 -31.31
CA ASN A 402 -16.68 11.78 -32.24
C ASN A 402 -15.41 10.94 -31.95
N ASP A 403 -15.55 9.61 -31.97
CA ASP A 403 -14.48 8.64 -31.74
C ASP A 403 -13.44 8.58 -32.87
N HIS A 404 -13.86 8.79 -34.14
CA HIS A 404 -12.95 8.73 -35.31
C HIS A 404 -11.79 9.71 -35.20
N GLY A 405 -12.01 10.95 -34.72
CA GLY A 405 -10.97 11.94 -34.46
C GLY A 405 -9.99 11.47 -33.42
N PHE A 406 -10.48 10.92 -32.31
CA PHE A 406 -9.65 10.37 -31.24
C PHE A 406 -8.80 9.19 -31.73
N ILE A 407 -9.35 8.26 -32.50
CA ILE A 407 -8.63 7.12 -33.06
C ILE A 407 -7.52 7.60 -34.02
N LYS A 408 -7.80 8.60 -34.86
CA LYS A 408 -6.79 9.19 -35.75
C LYS A 408 -5.64 9.82 -34.98
N ASP A 409 -5.94 10.59 -33.95
CA ASP A 409 -4.94 11.23 -33.08
C ASP A 409 -4.07 10.19 -32.38
N MET A 410 -4.66 9.08 -31.89
CA MET A 410 -3.92 7.98 -31.26
C MET A 410 -2.99 7.27 -32.24
N LYS A 411 -3.42 7.05 -33.48
CA LYS A 411 -2.56 6.47 -34.52
C LYS A 411 -1.38 7.39 -34.83
N ASN A 412 -1.63 8.67 -35.09
CA ASN A 412 -0.61 9.66 -35.35
C ASN A 412 0.41 9.77 -34.20
N TYR A 413 -0.08 9.84 -32.97
CA TYR A 413 0.76 9.85 -31.78
C TYR A 413 1.62 8.59 -31.66
N SER A 414 1.07 7.42 -31.99
CA SER A 414 1.81 6.17 -31.97
C SER A 414 2.94 6.13 -32.98
N VAL A 415 2.72 6.69 -34.19
CA VAL A 415 3.75 6.82 -35.22
C VAL A 415 4.86 7.77 -34.76
N ALA A 416 4.50 8.97 -34.30
CA ALA A 416 5.47 9.95 -33.78
C ALA A 416 6.32 9.37 -32.63
N LEU A 417 5.72 8.66 -31.67
CA LEU A 417 6.46 7.98 -30.62
C LEU A 417 7.48 6.96 -31.12
N VAL A 418 7.16 6.23 -32.20
CA VAL A 418 8.08 5.25 -32.78
C VAL A 418 9.24 5.95 -33.48
N GLU A 419 8.99 7.05 -34.18
CA GLU A 419 10.00 7.88 -34.82
C GLU A 419 10.94 8.53 -33.80
N ASP A 420 10.41 9.09 -32.73
CA ASP A 420 11.20 9.63 -31.61
C ASP A 420 12.12 8.57 -31.01
N VAL A 421 11.59 7.36 -30.78
CA VAL A 421 12.43 6.27 -30.29
C VAL A 421 13.51 5.90 -31.30
N LYS A 422 13.21 5.81 -32.59
CA LYS A 422 14.19 5.46 -33.62
C LYS A 422 15.30 6.49 -33.75
N SER A 423 14.97 7.78 -33.71
CA SER A 423 15.90 8.90 -33.90
C SER A 423 16.75 9.20 -32.67
N ALA A 424 16.28 8.88 -31.45
CA ALA A 424 17.00 9.16 -30.21
C ALA A 424 18.39 8.49 -30.19
N ASN A 425 19.42 9.23 -29.80
CA ASN A 425 20.80 8.72 -29.68
C ASN A 425 21.10 8.00 -28.36
N SER A 426 20.13 7.91 -27.47
CA SER A 426 20.27 7.28 -26.15
C SER A 426 20.48 5.76 -26.27
N LYS A 427 21.31 5.21 -25.37
CA LYS A 427 21.62 3.77 -25.31
C LYS A 427 21.24 3.20 -23.96
N PHE A 428 20.63 2.02 -23.96
CA PHE A 428 20.39 1.26 -22.74
C PHE A 428 21.63 0.46 -22.35
N VAL A 429 22.07 0.58 -21.11
CA VAL A 429 23.23 -0.13 -20.58
C VAL A 429 22.77 -1.21 -19.62
N HIS A 430 23.12 -2.46 -19.89
CA HIS A 430 22.81 -3.57 -18.99
C HIS A 430 23.74 -3.58 -17.79
N ASP A 431 23.23 -3.32 -16.58
CA ASP A 431 24.02 -3.31 -15.33
C ASP A 431 24.31 -4.71 -14.80
N ASN A 432 23.57 -5.69 -15.30
CA ASN A 432 23.70 -7.09 -14.95
C ASN A 432 24.66 -7.85 -15.88
N LYS A 433 25.54 -7.14 -16.58
CA LYS A 433 26.62 -7.76 -17.37
C LYS A 433 27.54 -8.55 -16.48
N THR A 434 27.74 -9.81 -16.83
CA THR A 434 28.81 -10.62 -16.22
C THR A 434 30.12 -10.33 -16.95
N GLY A 435 31.26 -10.64 -16.34
CA GLY A 435 32.55 -10.59 -17.05
C GLY A 435 32.70 -11.67 -18.11
N LYS A 436 31.73 -12.60 -18.25
CA LYS A 436 31.77 -13.73 -19.18
C LYS A 436 31.21 -13.35 -20.57
N LYS A 437 31.84 -13.86 -21.61
CA LYS A 437 31.36 -13.76 -22.99
C LYS A 437 30.52 -14.98 -23.37
N CYS A 438 29.54 -14.76 -24.21
CA CYS A 438 28.71 -15.82 -24.78
C CYS A 438 29.57 -16.75 -25.68
N PRO A 439 29.53 -18.06 -25.50
CA PRO A 439 30.30 -18.99 -26.30
C PRO A 439 29.82 -19.01 -27.79
N ASN A 440 28.55 -18.67 -28.04
CA ASN A 440 28.00 -18.73 -29.39
C ASN A 440 28.29 -17.48 -30.23
N CYS A 441 28.26 -16.27 -29.65
CA CYS A 441 28.34 -15.01 -30.42
C CYS A 441 29.35 -13.99 -29.86
N GLY A 442 30.07 -14.30 -28.80
CA GLY A 442 31.10 -13.44 -28.21
C GLY A 442 30.59 -12.20 -27.46
N LYS A 443 29.27 -11.89 -27.47
CA LYS A 443 28.68 -10.79 -26.70
C LYS A 443 28.66 -11.13 -25.20
N TYR A 444 28.48 -10.14 -24.33
CA TYR A 444 28.46 -10.38 -22.90
C TYR A 444 27.24 -11.20 -22.46
N LEU A 445 27.44 -12.00 -21.41
CA LEU A 445 26.35 -12.67 -20.71
C LEU A 445 25.79 -11.73 -19.63
N LEU A 446 24.47 -11.76 -19.47
CA LEU A 446 23.72 -11.03 -18.47
C LEU A 446 23.26 -11.99 -17.38
N GLU A 447 23.52 -11.67 -16.13
CA GLU A 447 22.95 -12.41 -14.99
C GLU A 447 21.48 -12.00 -14.79
N VAL A 448 20.57 -12.96 -14.91
CA VAL A 448 19.12 -12.75 -14.75
C VAL A 448 18.59 -13.62 -13.62
N LYS A 449 17.96 -13.01 -12.64
CA LYS A 449 17.25 -13.71 -11.56
C LYS A 449 15.82 -14.01 -12.00
N GLY A 450 15.48 -15.31 -12.08
CA GLY A 450 14.15 -15.79 -12.42
C GLY A 450 13.46 -16.47 -11.25
N LYS A 451 12.20 -16.91 -11.47
CA LYS A 451 11.42 -17.67 -10.47
C LYS A 451 12.10 -18.97 -10.03
N ASN A 452 12.90 -19.57 -10.89
CA ASN A 452 13.54 -20.87 -10.69
C ASN A 452 15.02 -20.79 -10.30
N GLY A 453 15.59 -19.59 -10.17
CA GLY A 453 16.99 -19.37 -9.87
C GLY A 453 17.63 -18.32 -10.77
N THR A 454 18.95 -18.25 -10.73
CA THR A 454 19.75 -17.29 -11.50
C THR A 454 20.29 -17.96 -12.77
N MET A 455 20.21 -17.26 -13.89
CA MET A 455 20.70 -17.70 -15.19
C MET A 455 21.61 -16.65 -15.79
N ASN A 456 22.64 -17.07 -16.50
CA ASN A 456 23.35 -16.24 -17.46
C ASN A 456 22.67 -16.39 -18.83
N VAL A 457 22.28 -15.28 -19.41
CA VAL A 457 21.67 -15.24 -20.76
C VAL A 457 22.50 -14.35 -21.67
N CYS A 458 22.56 -14.68 -22.95
CA CYS A 458 23.26 -13.83 -23.91
C CYS A 458 22.59 -12.45 -23.96
N GLN A 459 23.39 -11.39 -24.02
CA GLN A 459 22.94 -10.02 -24.25
C GLN A 459 22.15 -9.91 -25.55
N ASP A 460 22.52 -10.71 -26.55
CA ASP A 460 21.81 -10.80 -27.82
C ASP A 460 20.65 -11.80 -27.71
N ARG A 461 19.43 -11.29 -27.84
CA ARG A 461 18.21 -12.10 -27.75
C ARG A 461 18.04 -13.09 -28.89
N GLU A 462 18.58 -12.75 -30.08
CA GLU A 462 18.54 -13.63 -31.27
C GLU A 462 19.49 -14.82 -31.09
N CYS A 463 20.59 -14.65 -30.38
CA CYS A 463 21.53 -15.73 -30.07
C CYS A 463 20.93 -16.82 -29.18
N GLY A 464 20.03 -16.46 -28.25
CA GLY A 464 19.27 -17.38 -27.42
C GLY A 464 20.06 -18.19 -26.38
N TYR A 465 21.39 -18.04 -26.28
CA TYR A 465 22.22 -18.79 -25.32
C TYR A 465 21.80 -18.51 -23.87
N ARG A 466 21.69 -19.60 -23.08
CA ARG A 466 21.31 -19.57 -21.65
C ARG A 466 22.12 -20.61 -20.89
N GLU A 467 22.62 -20.21 -19.71
CA GLU A 467 23.33 -21.06 -18.77
C GLU A 467 22.73 -20.90 -17.38
N SER A 468 22.39 -22.01 -16.70
CA SER A 468 21.87 -21.96 -15.34
C SER A 468 23.03 -21.75 -14.35
N VAL A 469 23.00 -20.68 -13.57
CA VAL A 469 23.99 -20.36 -12.52
C VAL A 469 23.55 -20.94 -11.19
N SER A 470 22.23 -20.91 -10.94
CA SER A 470 21.66 -21.41 -9.71
C SER A 470 20.22 -21.90 -9.91
N ARG A 471 19.74 -22.72 -8.98
CA ARG A 471 18.37 -23.26 -9.00
C ARG A 471 17.74 -23.19 -7.62
N ILE A 472 16.56 -22.59 -7.52
CA ILE A 472 15.75 -22.61 -6.30
C ILE A 472 15.18 -24.01 -6.08
N THR A 473 15.32 -24.52 -4.86
CA THR A 473 14.86 -25.86 -4.46
C THR A 473 13.66 -25.78 -3.52
N ASN A 474 13.06 -26.93 -3.24
CA ASN A 474 12.04 -27.04 -2.21
C ASN A 474 12.62 -27.17 -0.79
N ALA A 475 13.95 -27.36 -0.66
CA ALA A 475 14.62 -27.39 0.62
C ALA A 475 14.46 -26.06 1.37
N ARG A 476 14.31 -26.15 2.68
CA ARG A 476 14.08 -24.99 3.56
C ARG A 476 15.34 -24.69 4.36
N CYS A 477 15.64 -23.42 4.52
CA CYS A 477 16.71 -22.95 5.37
C CYS A 477 16.48 -23.38 6.84
N PRO A 478 17.44 -23.98 7.52
CA PRO A 478 17.29 -24.38 8.92
C PRO A 478 17.08 -23.18 9.85
N GLU A 479 17.64 -22.02 9.50
CA GLU A 479 17.58 -20.78 10.31
C GLU A 479 16.25 -20.03 10.09
N CYS A 480 15.91 -19.66 8.85
CA CYS A 480 14.79 -18.75 8.58
C CYS A 480 13.62 -19.41 7.83
N LYS A 481 13.66 -20.71 7.54
CA LYS A 481 12.63 -21.53 6.88
C LYS A 481 12.30 -21.12 5.43
N LYS A 482 12.98 -20.12 4.85
CA LYS A 482 12.83 -19.76 3.44
C LYS A 482 13.45 -20.82 2.52
N LYS A 483 13.08 -20.81 1.24
CA LYS A 483 13.62 -21.73 0.26
C LYS A 483 15.13 -21.55 0.11
N LEU A 484 15.81 -22.65 -0.18
CA LEU A 484 17.24 -22.64 -0.49
C LEU A 484 17.47 -22.67 -1.99
N GLU A 485 18.51 -22.01 -2.43
CA GLU A 485 19.03 -22.00 -3.80
C GLU A 485 20.31 -22.82 -3.87
N ILE A 486 20.40 -23.73 -4.84
CA ILE A 486 21.65 -24.43 -5.13
C ILE A 486 22.46 -23.60 -6.13
N ARG A 487 23.71 -23.33 -5.81
CA ARG A 487 24.70 -22.64 -6.66
C ARG A 487 25.89 -23.55 -6.92
N GLY A 488 26.50 -23.39 -8.10
CA GLY A 488 27.69 -24.15 -8.51
C GLY A 488 27.34 -25.46 -9.24
N GLN A 489 28.39 -26.16 -9.70
CA GLN A 489 28.31 -27.41 -10.46
C GLN A 489 29.19 -28.49 -9.81
N GLY A 490 28.89 -29.76 -10.07
CA GLY A 490 29.64 -30.89 -9.55
C GLY A 490 29.70 -30.95 -8.02
N GLU A 491 30.87 -31.25 -7.48
CA GLU A 491 31.12 -31.34 -6.03
C GLU A 491 31.17 -29.98 -5.31
N GLY A 492 31.31 -28.89 -6.07
CA GLY A 492 31.31 -27.51 -5.56
C GLY A 492 29.93 -26.92 -5.31
N LYS A 493 28.85 -27.71 -5.40
CA LYS A 493 27.49 -27.24 -5.14
C LYS A 493 27.32 -26.82 -3.69
N ILE A 494 26.70 -25.64 -3.50
CA ILE A 494 26.34 -25.10 -2.19
C ILE A 494 24.86 -24.72 -2.13
N TYR A 495 24.22 -24.97 -1.00
CA TYR A 495 22.92 -24.40 -0.66
C TYR A 495 23.12 -23.03 -0.05
N VAL A 496 22.38 -22.04 -0.55
CA VAL A 496 22.38 -20.66 -0.08
C VAL A 496 20.94 -20.24 0.22
N CYS A 497 20.73 -19.56 1.33
CA CYS A 497 19.39 -19.06 1.67
C CYS A 497 18.97 -17.91 0.75
N THR A 498 17.71 -17.93 0.30
CA THR A 498 17.13 -16.83 -0.49
C THR A 498 16.59 -15.67 0.36
N GLY A 499 16.73 -15.76 1.70
CA GLY A 499 16.27 -14.72 2.63
C GLY A 499 17.22 -13.52 2.66
N THR A 500 16.68 -12.31 2.55
CA THR A 500 17.48 -11.05 2.52
C THR A 500 18.30 -10.80 3.78
N ASN A 501 17.86 -11.32 4.93
CA ASN A 501 18.54 -11.15 6.23
C ASN A 501 19.08 -12.47 6.80
N CYS A 502 19.37 -13.46 5.94
CA CYS A 502 19.88 -14.76 6.35
C CYS A 502 21.11 -15.11 5.50
N ASN A 503 22.23 -15.34 6.17
CA ASN A 503 23.52 -15.64 5.53
C ASN A 503 23.80 -17.14 5.46
N PHE A 504 22.82 -18.01 5.67
CA PHE A 504 23.02 -19.45 5.64
C PHE A 504 23.60 -19.92 4.32
N ARG A 505 24.73 -20.63 4.42
CA ARG A 505 25.42 -21.30 3.30
C ARG A 505 25.98 -22.63 3.77
N GLU A 506 25.79 -23.68 2.99
CA GLU A 506 26.30 -25.00 3.29
C GLU A 506 26.61 -25.80 2.02
N LYS A 507 27.64 -26.65 2.03
CA LYS A 507 27.93 -27.56 0.92
C LYS A 507 26.78 -28.53 0.72
N ALA A 508 26.39 -28.78 -0.54
CA ALA A 508 25.26 -29.67 -0.87
C ALA A 508 25.45 -31.07 -0.28
N SER A 509 26.67 -31.62 -0.36
CA SER A 509 27.00 -32.92 0.21
C SER A 509 26.79 -33.02 1.73
N SER A 510 27.06 -31.93 2.46
CA SER A 510 26.83 -31.88 3.92
C SER A 510 25.37 -31.68 4.27
N PHE A 511 24.68 -30.84 3.53
CA PHE A 511 23.25 -30.56 3.72
C PHE A 511 22.40 -31.81 3.43
N GLU A 512 22.66 -32.52 2.34
CA GLU A 512 21.92 -33.72 1.92
C GLU A 512 22.16 -34.91 2.88
N LYS A 513 23.38 -35.10 3.39
CA LYS A 513 23.70 -36.11 4.40
C LYS A 513 22.86 -35.98 5.69
N ARG A 514 22.39 -34.79 6.05
CA ARG A 514 21.51 -34.58 7.21
C ARG A 514 20.09 -35.08 6.94
N PHE A 515 19.65 -35.09 5.70
CA PHE A 515 18.31 -35.55 5.32
C PHE A 515 18.27 -37.07 5.00
N ASP A 516 19.38 -37.62 4.54
CA ASP A 516 19.48 -39.09 4.32
C ASP A 516 19.46 -39.88 5.64
N LYS A 517 19.82 -39.26 6.78
CA LYS A 517 19.70 -39.86 8.13
C LYS A 517 18.28 -39.85 8.70
N LYS A 518 17.34 -39.06 8.15
CA LYS A 518 15.90 -39.15 8.45
C LYS A 518 15.25 -39.91 7.30
N GLY A 519 15.04 -41.22 7.50
CA GLY A 519 14.59 -42.22 6.56
C GLY A 519 13.78 -41.67 5.38
N LYS A 520 14.15 -42.08 4.18
CA LYS A 520 13.36 -41.86 2.98
C LYS A 520 11.99 -42.50 3.22
N VAL A 521 10.96 -41.69 3.46
CA VAL A 521 9.59 -42.18 3.30
C VAL A 521 9.45 -42.53 1.83
N ASP A 522 9.29 -43.82 1.56
CA ASP A 522 9.17 -44.33 0.19
C ASP A 522 7.99 -43.63 -0.49
N LYS A 523 8.22 -43.09 -1.67
CA LYS A 523 7.20 -42.42 -2.47
C LYS A 523 5.99 -43.32 -2.73
N ARG A 524 6.23 -44.65 -2.79
CA ARG A 524 5.19 -45.66 -2.93
C ARG A 524 4.37 -45.82 -1.65
N GLU A 525 4.99 -45.70 -0.48
CA GLU A 525 4.32 -45.77 0.82
C GLU A 525 3.49 -44.54 1.09
N THR A 526 4.00 -43.33 0.75
CA THR A 526 3.22 -42.08 0.81
C THR A 526 2.02 -42.11 -0.13
N GLN A 527 2.17 -42.66 -1.36
CA GLN A 527 1.05 -42.82 -2.29
C GLN A 527 0.04 -43.85 -1.81
N ARG A 528 0.49 -44.94 -1.16
CA ARG A 528 -0.41 -45.95 -0.54
C ARG A 528 -1.20 -45.35 0.63
N ILE A 529 -0.55 -44.59 1.49
CA ILE A 529 -1.20 -43.90 2.63
C ILE A 529 -2.21 -42.87 2.12
N MET A 530 -1.86 -42.04 1.13
CA MET A 530 -2.79 -41.08 0.52
C MET A 530 -3.97 -41.75 -0.18
N ALA A 531 -3.74 -42.89 -0.88
CA ALA A 531 -4.80 -43.64 -1.52
C ALA A 531 -5.73 -44.34 -0.48
N LYS A 532 -5.17 -44.71 0.68
CA LYS A 532 -5.95 -45.27 1.79
C LYS A 532 -6.82 -44.22 2.46
N MET A 533 -6.24 -43.06 2.77
CA MET A 533 -6.97 -41.88 3.33
C MET A 533 -8.06 -41.38 2.37
N LYS A 534 -7.81 -41.40 1.05
CA LYS A 534 -8.82 -41.04 0.06
C LYS A 534 -9.98 -42.01 0.02
N LYS A 535 -9.70 -43.33 0.10
CA LYS A 535 -10.73 -44.38 0.17
C LYS A 535 -11.53 -44.33 1.48
N GLU A 536 -10.89 -44.01 2.59
CA GLU A 536 -11.56 -43.84 3.88
C GLU A 536 -12.46 -42.61 3.88
N ALA A 537 -11.97 -41.48 3.35
CA ALA A 537 -12.78 -40.25 3.18
C ALA A 537 -13.95 -40.43 2.19
N GLU A 538 -13.77 -41.21 1.11
CA GLU A 538 -14.85 -41.56 0.18
C GLU A 538 -15.87 -42.48 0.84
N LYS A 539 -15.45 -43.36 1.77
CA LYS A 539 -16.33 -44.24 2.52
C LYS A 539 -17.13 -43.50 3.58
N GLU A 540 -16.49 -42.60 4.33
CA GLU A 540 -17.17 -41.70 5.27
C GLU A 540 -18.16 -40.76 4.55
N ALA A 541 -17.80 -40.23 3.38
CA ALA A 541 -18.70 -39.38 2.58
C ALA A 541 -19.87 -40.16 1.98
N MET A 542 -19.76 -41.51 1.80
CA MET A 542 -20.87 -42.37 1.40
C MET A 542 -21.78 -42.73 2.58
N GLU A 543 -21.25 -42.90 3.78
CA GLU A 543 -22.03 -43.21 4.98
C GLU A 543 -22.86 -42.02 5.48
N ASP A 544 -22.41 -40.78 5.25
CA ASP A 544 -23.10 -39.53 5.65
C ASP A 544 -24.10 -39.00 4.61
N ASN A 545 -24.25 -39.63 3.44
CA ASN A 545 -25.16 -39.14 2.40
C ASN A 545 -26.31 -40.12 2.11
N PRO A 546 -27.53 -39.92 2.61
CA PRO A 546 -28.67 -40.79 2.40
C PRO A 546 -29.06 -41.00 0.94
N PHE A 547 -28.64 -40.09 0.03
CA PHE A 547 -28.91 -40.18 -1.41
C PHE A 547 -27.91 -41.08 -2.15
N ALA A 548 -26.69 -41.27 -1.65
CA ALA A 548 -25.69 -42.12 -2.30
C ALA A 548 -26.04 -43.61 -2.24
N ALA A 549 -26.74 -44.03 -1.19
CA ALA A 549 -27.24 -45.39 -1.03
C ALA A 549 -28.36 -45.74 -2.03
N LEU A 550 -29.14 -44.76 -2.48
CA LEU A 550 -30.20 -44.92 -3.47
C LEU A 550 -29.68 -44.99 -4.91
N LEU A 551 -28.59 -44.29 -5.23
CA LEU A 551 -27.99 -44.27 -6.57
C LEU A 551 -27.06 -45.44 -6.85
N GLY A 552 -26.50 -46.10 -5.83
CA GLY A 552 -25.64 -47.28 -5.97
C GLY A 552 -26.35 -48.54 -6.45
N ASN A 553 -27.67 -48.58 -6.37
CA ASN A 553 -28.50 -49.71 -6.80
C ASN A 553 -29.16 -49.53 -8.19
N MET A 554 -28.93 -48.43 -8.88
CA MET A 554 -29.41 -48.23 -10.24
C MET A 554 -28.37 -48.70 -11.26
N LYS A 555 -28.58 -49.87 -11.82
CA LYS A 555 -27.89 -50.31 -13.03
C LYS A 555 -28.39 -49.49 -14.21
N PHE A 556 -27.55 -48.64 -14.76
CA PHE A 556 -27.79 -47.99 -16.06
C PHE A 556 -27.41 -49.01 -17.14
N ASP A 557 -28.40 -49.61 -17.79
CA ASP A 557 -28.20 -50.35 -19.02
C ASP A 557 -27.88 -49.34 -20.14
N ASN A 558 -26.66 -49.40 -20.62
CA ASN A 558 -26.29 -48.71 -21.85
C ASN A 558 -26.93 -49.39 -23.04
N LYS A 559 -27.85 -48.74 -23.69
CA LYS A 559 -28.22 -48.96 -25.09
C LYS A 559 -27.80 -47.77 -25.92
#